data_ae0aa563c81ead0ab107752dd06fc6bd
#
_entry.id   ae0aa563c81ead0ab107752dd06fc6bd
#
_cell.length_a   1.000
_cell.length_b   1.000
_cell.length_c   1.000
_cell.angle_alpha   90.00
_cell.angle_beta   90.00
_cell.angle_gamma   90.00
#
_symmetry.space_group_name_H-M   'P 1'
#
loop_
_entity.id
_entity.type
_entity.pdbx_description
1 polymer ?
#
loop_
_entity_poly.entity_id
_entity_poly.type
_entity_poly.pdbx_seq_one_letter_code
_entity_poly.pdbx_strand_id
1 'polypeptide(L)'
;MTALRIRLGLATSAAALVLAVSTTIAGQASAPTTVAPPTFAKATGETSDRSDTYRDVYQGWKWWHVYCYRCHGVDALGTTTAPNLTDPSEKFTRAEFLRVVRTGVPKTAMQAWNKLLDDQQIGQVYVYVRARADKVLPPGRPDEVGQNAGQWVPPQGWRAR
;
A
#
# COMPACT_ATOMS: atom_id res chain seq x y z
N MET A 1 -65.90 37.61 -11.26
CA MET A 1 -67.14 37.10 -11.93
C MET A 1 -66.69 36.09 -12.99
N THR A 2 -67.33 34.91 -13.00
CA THR A 2 -67.33 33.92 -14.07
C THR A 2 -66.41 32.70 -13.76
N ALA A 3 -66.94 31.81 -13.07
CA ALA A 3 -67.67 30.56 -13.41
C ALA A 3 -66.73 29.35 -13.65
N LEU A 4 -66.77 28.58 -12.65
CA LEU A 4 -66.34 27.15 -12.51
C LEU A 4 -67.17 26.27 -13.48
N ARG A 5 -66.52 25.48 -14.33
CA ARG A 5 -67.14 24.34 -14.99
C ARG A 5 -66.47 23.02 -14.66
N ILE A 6 -67.15 22.30 -13.80
CA ILE A 6 -66.92 20.90 -13.50
C ILE A 6 -67.41 20.09 -14.72
N ARG A 7 -66.53 19.23 -15.28
CA ARG A 7 -66.97 18.16 -16.17
C ARG A 7 -66.65 16.83 -15.51
N LEU A 8 -67.73 16.18 -15.14
CA LEU A 8 -67.83 14.78 -14.77
C LEU A 8 -67.63 13.93 -16.06
N GLY A 9 -66.67 13.04 -16.10
CA GLY A 9 -66.48 12.11 -17.20
C GLY A 9 -66.33 10.68 -16.67
N LEU A 10 -67.21 9.85 -17.14
CA LEU A 10 -67.52 8.48 -16.74
C LEU A 10 -66.33 7.52 -16.72
N ALA A 11 -66.43 6.62 -15.77
CA ALA A 11 -65.65 5.41 -15.63
C ALA A 11 -65.84 4.43 -16.79
N THR A 12 -64.72 3.85 -17.28
CA THR A 12 -64.77 2.57 -18.01
C THR A 12 -63.77 1.64 -17.33
N SER A 13 -64.32 0.62 -16.70
CA SER A 13 -63.59 -0.51 -16.14
C SER A 13 -62.98 -1.35 -17.25
N ALA A 14 -61.69 -1.45 -17.33
CA ALA A 14 -60.98 -2.47 -18.09
C ALA A 14 -60.37 -3.45 -17.11
N ALA A 15 -60.94 -4.65 -16.98
CA ALA A 15 -60.37 -5.73 -16.25
C ALA A 15 -59.12 -6.23 -16.96
N ALA A 16 -57.97 -5.94 -16.43
CA ALA A 16 -56.69 -6.51 -16.88
C ALA A 16 -56.39 -7.80 -16.09
N LEU A 17 -56.40 -8.89 -16.84
CA LEU A 17 -56.01 -10.22 -16.39
C LEU A 17 -54.53 -10.23 -16.02
N VAL A 18 -54.23 -10.31 -14.72
CA VAL A 18 -52.85 -10.42 -14.24
C VAL A 18 -52.44 -11.89 -14.34
N LEU A 19 -51.71 -12.24 -15.37
CA LEU A 19 -50.95 -13.49 -15.45
C LEU A 19 -49.77 -13.42 -14.46
N ALA A 20 -49.90 -14.12 -13.37
CA ALA A 20 -48.81 -14.30 -12.42
C ALA A 20 -47.74 -15.18 -13.08
N VAL A 21 -46.68 -14.58 -13.58
CA VAL A 21 -45.46 -15.28 -13.96
C VAL A 21 -44.67 -15.50 -12.67
N SER A 22 -44.77 -16.73 -12.10
CA SER A 22 -43.92 -17.14 -11.01
C SER A 22 -42.49 -17.39 -11.52
N THR A 23 -41.66 -16.36 -11.49
CA THR A 23 -40.20 -16.51 -11.67
C THR A 23 -39.63 -17.07 -10.39
N THR A 24 -39.37 -18.38 -10.37
CA THR A 24 -38.56 -19.04 -9.36
C THR A 24 -37.12 -18.51 -9.51
N ILE A 25 -36.74 -17.53 -8.69
CA ILE A 25 -35.34 -17.12 -8.57
C ILE A 25 -34.68 -18.25 -7.75
N ALA A 26 -34.02 -19.18 -8.45
CA ALA A 26 -33.11 -20.09 -7.83
C ALA A 26 -31.95 -19.24 -7.27
N GLY A 27 -31.98 -19.02 -5.96
CA GLY A 27 -30.89 -18.41 -5.23
C GLY A 27 -29.65 -19.26 -5.39
N GLN A 28 -28.75 -18.84 -6.29
CA GLN A 28 -27.39 -19.32 -6.30
C GLN A 28 -26.71 -18.75 -5.04
N ALA A 29 -26.64 -19.57 -4.01
CA ALA A 29 -25.79 -19.34 -2.88
C ALA A 29 -24.34 -19.32 -3.42
N SER A 30 -23.83 -18.13 -3.66
CA SER A 30 -22.41 -17.94 -3.94
C SER A 30 -21.65 -18.40 -2.70
N ALA A 31 -20.99 -19.54 -2.80
CA ALA A 31 -20.07 -20.01 -1.78
C ALA A 31 -19.07 -18.87 -1.47
N PRO A 32 -18.68 -18.66 -0.20
CA PRO A 32 -17.67 -17.69 0.12
C PRO A 32 -16.39 -18.08 -0.63
N THR A 33 -15.99 -17.24 -1.59
CA THR A 33 -14.70 -17.37 -2.24
C THR A 33 -13.67 -17.15 -1.15
N THR A 34 -13.13 -18.22 -0.60
CA THR A 34 -11.95 -18.17 0.25
C THR A 34 -10.85 -17.62 -0.62
N VAL A 35 -10.63 -16.30 -0.52
CA VAL A 35 -9.45 -15.67 -1.10
C VAL A 35 -8.28 -16.25 -0.33
N ALA A 36 -7.63 -17.25 -0.91
CA ALA A 36 -6.36 -17.74 -0.39
C ALA A 36 -5.43 -16.54 -0.25
N PRO A 37 -4.71 -16.39 0.89
CA PRO A 37 -3.72 -15.34 1.00
C PRO A 37 -2.77 -15.46 -0.18
N PRO A 38 -2.33 -14.35 -0.79
CA PRO A 38 -1.43 -14.41 -1.92
C PRO A 38 -0.20 -15.23 -1.49
N THR A 39 -0.08 -16.41 -2.06
CA THR A 39 1.11 -17.23 -1.91
C THR A 39 2.21 -16.42 -2.62
N PHE A 40 3.02 -15.73 -1.83
CA PHE A 40 4.25 -15.15 -2.35
C PHE A 40 5.10 -16.33 -2.80
N ALA A 41 5.03 -16.65 -4.07
CA ALA A 41 5.89 -17.65 -4.66
C ALA A 41 7.31 -17.26 -4.30
N LYS A 42 7.97 -18.09 -3.50
CA LYS A 42 9.39 -17.99 -3.22
C LYS A 42 10.06 -18.07 -4.58
N ALA A 43 10.50 -16.91 -5.08
CA ALA A 43 11.23 -16.83 -6.33
C ALA A 43 12.51 -17.65 -6.15
N THR A 44 12.46 -18.88 -6.65
CA THR A 44 13.60 -19.76 -6.69
C THR A 44 14.63 -19.15 -7.63
N GLY A 45 15.77 -18.71 -7.07
CA GLY A 45 17.05 -18.82 -7.74
C GLY A 45 17.34 -17.88 -8.90
N GLU A 46 16.83 -16.65 -8.86
CA GLU A 46 17.45 -15.57 -9.61
C GLU A 46 17.64 -14.42 -8.62
N THR A 47 18.84 -14.31 -8.09
CA THR A 47 19.35 -13.07 -7.52
C THR A 47 19.39 -12.05 -8.66
N SER A 48 18.20 -11.71 -9.19
CA SER A 48 18.12 -10.56 -10.06
C SER A 48 18.43 -9.37 -9.16
N ASP A 49 19.46 -8.67 -9.53
CA ASP A 49 19.89 -7.35 -9.06
C ASP A 49 18.76 -6.28 -9.24
N ARG A 50 17.52 -6.68 -8.95
CA ARG A 50 16.29 -5.89 -9.08
C ARG A 50 15.72 -5.45 -7.73
N SER A 51 16.54 -5.47 -6.68
CA SER A 51 16.12 -5.01 -5.35
C SER A 51 15.77 -3.51 -5.30
N ASP A 52 16.06 -2.77 -6.37
CA ASP A 52 15.87 -1.32 -6.46
C ASP A 52 14.71 -0.94 -7.38
N THR A 53 13.75 -1.83 -7.54
CA THR A 53 12.56 -1.57 -8.33
C THR A 53 11.57 -0.69 -7.58
N TYR A 54 10.67 -0.04 -8.32
CA TYR A 54 9.51 0.61 -7.71
C TYR A 54 8.80 -0.29 -6.69
N ARG A 55 8.64 -1.57 -7.03
CA ARG A 55 7.96 -2.54 -6.17
C ARG A 55 8.64 -2.67 -4.80
N ASP A 56 9.97 -2.76 -4.77
CA ASP A 56 10.70 -2.90 -3.51
C ASP A 56 10.66 -1.62 -2.70
N VAL A 57 10.81 -0.46 -3.34
CA VAL A 57 10.64 0.83 -2.68
C VAL A 57 9.23 0.97 -2.09
N TYR A 58 8.19 0.61 -2.85
CA TYR A 58 6.80 0.71 -2.37
C TYR A 58 6.50 -0.26 -1.23
N GLN A 59 7.00 -1.50 -1.28
CA GLN A 59 6.87 -2.45 -0.17
C GLN A 59 7.64 -1.95 1.06
N GLY A 60 8.86 -1.45 0.87
CA GLY A 60 9.66 -0.85 1.94
C GLY A 60 8.97 0.35 2.58
N TRP A 61 8.33 1.22 1.78
CA TRP A 61 7.50 2.32 2.28
C TRP A 61 6.35 1.81 3.17
N LYS A 62 5.67 0.73 2.79
CA LYS A 62 4.61 0.12 3.61
C LYS A 62 5.13 -0.41 4.93
N TRP A 63 6.22 -1.20 4.92
CA TRP A 63 6.85 -1.71 6.14
C TRP A 63 7.35 -0.59 7.03
N TRP A 64 7.92 0.47 6.44
CA TRP A 64 8.31 1.67 7.15
C TRP A 64 7.15 2.29 7.94
N HIS A 65 6.00 2.46 7.31
CA HIS A 65 4.81 3.07 7.92
C HIS A 65 4.13 2.16 8.93
N VAL A 66 4.39 0.87 8.93
CA VAL A 66 3.88 -0.04 9.96
C VAL A 66 4.79 -0.04 11.19
N TYR A 67 6.11 -0.06 11.02
CA TYR A 67 7.02 -0.38 12.11
C TYR A 67 8.00 0.72 12.51
N CYS A 68 8.38 1.61 11.59
CA CYS A 68 9.55 2.48 11.75
C CYS A 68 9.20 3.96 11.96
N TYR A 69 8.16 4.45 11.27
CA TYR A 69 7.88 5.88 11.15
C TYR A 69 7.62 6.59 12.49
N ARG A 70 7.07 5.89 13.48
CA ARG A 70 6.76 6.48 14.80
C ARG A 70 8.00 7.04 15.49
N CYS A 71 9.14 6.39 15.30
CA CYS A 71 10.41 6.82 15.87
C CYS A 71 11.25 7.61 14.87
N HIS A 72 11.35 7.13 13.61
CA HIS A 72 12.25 7.69 12.60
C HIS A 72 11.59 8.73 11.67
N GLY A 73 10.33 9.11 11.91
CA GLY A 73 9.61 10.07 11.08
C GLY A 73 9.05 9.48 9.79
N VAL A 74 8.10 10.20 9.17
CA VAL A 74 7.32 9.72 8.01
C VAL A 74 8.23 9.38 6.83
N ASP A 75 9.16 10.27 6.51
CA ASP A 75 10.06 10.16 5.36
C ASP A 75 11.50 9.82 5.76
N ALA A 76 11.68 9.13 6.88
CA ALA A 76 12.98 8.75 7.45
C ALA A 76 13.84 9.95 7.89
N LEU A 77 13.23 11.11 8.12
CA LEU A 77 13.89 12.36 8.50
C LEU A 77 14.27 12.45 9.99
N GLY A 78 13.98 11.37 10.75
CA GLY A 78 14.22 11.35 12.19
C GLY A 78 13.14 12.09 12.99
N THR A 79 13.29 12.01 14.29
CA THR A 79 12.50 12.74 15.30
C THR A 79 13.40 13.06 16.49
N THR A 80 12.84 13.55 17.58
CA THR A 80 13.58 13.69 18.84
C THR A 80 13.98 12.33 19.46
N THR A 81 13.36 11.25 19.03
CA THR A 81 13.55 9.90 19.60
C THR A 81 14.56 9.06 18.81
N ALA A 82 14.67 9.28 17.51
CA ALA A 82 15.50 8.46 16.63
C ALA A 82 16.14 9.30 15.51
N PRO A 83 17.32 8.90 15.01
CA PRO A 83 18.08 9.68 14.04
C PRO A 83 17.39 9.81 12.68
N ASN A 84 17.79 10.85 11.96
CA ASN A 84 17.50 11.05 10.55
C ASN A 84 18.32 10.07 9.70
N LEU A 85 17.68 9.12 9.07
CA LEU A 85 18.35 8.10 8.24
C LEU A 85 18.60 8.58 6.79
N THR A 86 18.16 9.79 6.46
CA THR A 86 18.43 10.42 5.14
C THR A 86 19.59 11.39 5.20
N ASP A 87 20.21 11.57 6.34
CA ASP A 87 21.39 12.42 6.49
C ASP A 87 22.58 11.80 5.75
N PRO A 88 23.25 12.54 4.87
CA PRO A 88 24.45 12.06 4.17
C PRO A 88 25.60 11.65 5.09
N SER A 89 25.64 12.16 6.34
CA SER A 89 26.62 11.75 7.34
C SER A 89 26.32 10.38 7.94
N GLU A 90 25.08 9.95 7.94
CA GLU A 90 24.62 8.64 8.40
C GLU A 90 24.82 7.58 7.30
N LYS A 91 26.09 7.31 7.00
CA LYS A 91 26.44 6.31 5.98
C LYS A 91 26.42 4.93 6.57
N PHE A 92 25.41 4.15 6.25
CA PHE A 92 25.36 2.74 6.59
C PHE A 92 25.28 1.89 5.31
N THR A 93 26.00 0.78 5.33
CA THR A 93 25.92 -0.23 4.30
C THR A 93 24.62 -1.02 4.43
N ARG A 94 24.21 -1.71 3.36
CA ARG A 94 23.08 -2.64 3.43
C ARG A 94 23.24 -3.66 4.55
N ALA A 95 24.43 -4.23 4.68
CA ALA A 95 24.71 -5.26 5.71
C ALA A 95 24.53 -4.72 7.12
N GLU A 96 25.03 -3.52 7.39
CA GLU A 96 24.88 -2.85 8.69
C GLU A 96 23.42 -2.52 8.98
N PHE A 97 22.69 -1.98 8.02
CA PHE A 97 21.26 -1.70 8.17
C PHE A 97 20.48 -2.97 8.53
N LEU A 98 20.65 -4.04 7.75
CA LEU A 98 19.99 -5.31 8.00
C LEU A 98 20.34 -5.86 9.39
N ARG A 99 21.62 -5.80 9.76
CA ARG A 99 22.08 -6.23 11.09
C ARG A 99 21.39 -5.44 12.19
N VAL A 100 21.42 -4.10 12.10
CA VAL A 100 20.82 -3.22 13.13
C VAL A 100 19.32 -3.46 13.27
N VAL A 101 18.60 -3.57 12.17
CA VAL A 101 17.15 -3.82 12.20
C VAL A 101 16.86 -5.21 12.80
N ARG A 102 17.64 -6.22 12.46
CA ARG A 102 17.46 -7.58 13.02
C ARG A 102 17.72 -7.66 14.51
N THR A 103 18.77 -7.00 14.98
CA THR A 103 19.26 -7.18 16.37
C THR A 103 18.87 -6.06 17.31
N GLY A 104 18.39 -4.93 16.77
CA GLY A 104 18.21 -3.71 17.54
C GLY A 104 19.54 -3.06 17.93
N VAL A 105 19.44 -2.00 18.75
CA VAL A 105 20.59 -1.29 19.30
C VAL A 105 20.53 -1.37 20.83
N PRO A 106 21.48 -2.02 21.48
CA PRO A 106 21.49 -2.20 22.94
C PRO A 106 21.37 -0.85 23.67
N LYS A 107 20.61 -0.82 24.76
CA LYS A 107 20.40 0.36 25.62
C LYS A 107 19.70 1.54 24.93
N THR A 108 19.00 1.30 23.83
CA THR A 108 18.16 2.29 23.15
C THR A 108 16.73 1.76 22.95
N ALA A 109 15.83 2.62 22.46
CA ALA A 109 14.48 2.23 22.09
C ALA A 109 14.40 1.41 20.79
N MET A 110 15.51 1.29 20.04
CA MET A 110 15.56 0.50 18.80
C MET A 110 15.61 -0.98 19.12
N GLN A 111 14.45 -1.61 19.11
CA GLN A 111 14.34 -3.06 19.38
C GLN A 111 14.73 -3.90 18.16
N ALA A 112 14.88 -5.21 18.38
CA ALA A 112 15.07 -6.19 17.31
C ALA A 112 13.75 -6.46 16.57
N TRP A 113 13.79 -6.48 15.25
CA TRP A 113 12.61 -6.65 14.38
C TRP A 113 12.56 -8.00 13.65
N ASN A 114 13.56 -8.86 13.81
CA ASN A 114 13.69 -10.15 13.13
C ASN A 114 12.56 -11.16 13.42
N LYS A 115 11.75 -10.92 14.44
CA LYS A 115 10.58 -11.75 14.74
C LYS A 115 9.31 -11.29 13.99
N LEU A 116 9.31 -10.06 13.46
CA LEU A 116 8.18 -9.44 12.79
C LEU A 116 8.44 -9.21 11.30
N LEU A 117 9.69 -9.04 10.91
CA LEU A 117 10.13 -8.80 9.54
C LEU A 117 11.18 -9.85 9.14
N ASP A 118 10.99 -10.45 7.98
CA ASP A 118 12.00 -11.29 7.36
C ASP A 118 13.08 -10.45 6.64
N ASP A 119 14.12 -11.12 6.15
CA ASP A 119 15.26 -10.48 5.51
C ASP A 119 14.89 -9.75 4.21
N GLN A 120 13.90 -10.25 3.48
CA GLN A 120 13.40 -9.59 2.28
C GLN A 120 12.69 -8.29 2.64
N GLN A 121 11.81 -8.32 3.63
CA GLN A 121 11.08 -7.15 4.11
C GLN A 121 12.02 -6.09 4.68
N ILE A 122 13.02 -6.48 5.47
CA ILE A 122 14.05 -5.57 5.97
C ILE A 122 14.86 -5.00 4.81
N GLY A 123 15.18 -5.83 3.80
CA GLY A 123 15.85 -5.38 2.58
C GLY A 123 15.03 -4.35 1.80
N GLN A 124 13.71 -4.52 1.73
CA GLN A 124 12.81 -3.54 1.11
C GLN A 124 12.76 -2.22 1.88
N VAL A 125 12.73 -2.28 3.22
CA VAL A 125 12.86 -1.07 4.05
C VAL A 125 14.17 -0.35 3.76
N TYR A 126 15.29 -1.07 3.64
CA TYR A 126 16.57 -0.49 3.28
C TYR A 126 16.51 0.23 1.92
N VAL A 127 15.93 -0.41 0.90
CA VAL A 127 15.81 0.19 -0.45
C VAL A 127 14.98 1.48 -0.40
N TYR A 128 13.89 1.50 0.35
CA TYR A 128 13.10 2.72 0.57
C TYR A 128 13.91 3.83 1.23
N VAL A 129 14.58 3.53 2.35
CA VAL A 129 15.39 4.51 3.08
C VAL A 129 16.53 5.05 2.20
N ARG A 130 17.19 4.19 1.41
CA ARG A 130 18.23 4.62 0.47
C ARG A 130 17.68 5.51 -0.63
N ALA A 131 16.51 5.21 -1.21
CA ALA A 131 15.87 6.06 -2.20
C ALA A 131 15.58 7.46 -1.66
N ARG A 132 15.23 7.56 -0.36
CA ARG A 132 15.05 8.83 0.35
C ARG A 132 16.38 9.54 0.59
N ALA A 133 17.38 8.83 1.11
CA ALA A 133 18.71 9.37 1.42
C ALA A 133 19.44 9.86 0.16
N ASP A 134 19.32 9.14 -0.94
CA ASP A 134 19.88 9.51 -2.24
C ASP A 134 19.07 10.63 -2.95
N LYS A 135 17.97 11.08 -2.33
CA LYS A 135 17.08 12.15 -2.86
C LYS A 135 16.47 11.82 -4.23
N VAL A 136 16.40 10.55 -4.59
CA VAL A 136 15.77 10.09 -5.84
C VAL A 136 14.28 9.85 -5.67
N LEU A 137 13.82 9.55 -4.45
CA LEU A 137 12.41 9.45 -4.10
C LEU A 137 11.97 10.71 -3.37
N PRO A 138 11.01 11.50 -3.91
CA PRO A 138 10.42 12.64 -3.20
C PRO A 138 9.69 12.22 -1.92
N PRO A 139 9.41 13.14 -0.97
CA PRO A 139 8.53 12.87 0.18
C PRO A 139 7.15 12.39 -0.24
N GLY A 140 6.59 11.48 0.55
CA GLY A 140 5.22 10.96 0.33
C GLY A 140 5.19 9.51 -0.17
N ARG A 141 4.03 9.11 -0.68
CA ARG A 141 3.81 7.74 -1.17
C ARG A 141 4.44 7.51 -2.54
N PRO A 142 5.14 6.40 -2.75
CA PRO A 142 5.80 6.15 -4.04
C PRO A 142 4.85 6.03 -5.24
N ASP A 143 3.58 5.75 -5.05
CA ASP A 143 2.56 5.69 -6.11
C ASP A 143 1.93 7.04 -6.44
N GLU A 144 2.28 8.11 -5.71
CA GLU A 144 1.70 9.44 -5.85
C GLU A 144 2.74 10.55 -6.13
N VAL A 145 4.03 10.26 -5.91
CA VAL A 145 5.10 11.28 -5.99
C VAL A 145 5.87 11.27 -7.30
N GLY A 146 5.43 10.46 -8.27
CA GLY A 146 5.97 10.48 -9.63
C GLY A 146 5.43 11.64 -10.46
N GLN A 147 5.82 11.68 -11.73
CA GLN A 147 5.32 12.70 -12.65
C GLN A 147 3.79 12.64 -12.75
N ASN A 148 3.14 13.82 -12.77
CA ASN A 148 1.68 13.98 -12.80
C ASN A 148 0.95 13.31 -11.63
N ALA A 149 1.54 13.30 -10.44
CA ALA A 149 1.02 12.63 -9.25
C ALA A 149 0.79 11.11 -9.46
N GLY A 150 1.61 10.50 -10.31
CA GLY A 150 1.57 9.07 -10.58
C GLY A 150 2.64 8.29 -9.83
N GLN A 151 2.84 7.06 -10.25
CA GLN A 151 3.86 6.18 -9.70
C GLN A 151 5.27 6.75 -9.93
N TRP A 152 6.07 6.75 -8.86
CA TRP A 152 7.49 7.06 -8.98
C TRP A 152 8.22 6.02 -9.81
N VAL A 153 9.12 6.50 -10.65
CA VAL A 153 9.98 5.67 -11.49
C VAL A 153 11.43 5.85 -11.04
N PRO A 154 12.15 4.78 -10.70
CA PRO A 154 13.55 4.87 -10.34
C PRO A 154 14.37 5.50 -11.47
N PRO A 155 15.31 6.43 -11.16
CA PRO A 155 16.23 6.93 -12.17
C PRO A 155 17.04 5.80 -12.81
N GLN A 156 17.32 5.93 -14.11
CA GLN A 156 18.10 4.93 -14.83
C GLN A 156 19.46 4.71 -14.16
N GLY A 157 19.78 3.46 -13.88
CA GLY A 157 21.06 3.07 -13.27
C GLY A 157 21.14 3.31 -11.75
N TRP A 158 20.11 3.87 -11.12
CA TRP A 158 20.10 3.98 -9.67
C TRP A 158 20.04 2.59 -9.01
N ARG A 159 20.81 2.42 -7.94
CA ARG A 159 20.84 1.23 -7.09
C ARG A 159 21.03 1.64 -5.64
N ALA A 160 20.31 0.98 -4.73
CA ALA A 160 20.48 1.13 -3.29
C ALA A 160 21.78 0.41 -2.85
N ARG A 161 22.86 1.15 -2.67
CA ARG A 161 24.19 0.62 -2.31
C ARG A 161 24.47 0.78 -0.82
#